data_9a2e6e6fa940b33e32b4a25cfb85421e
#
_entry.id   9a2e6e6fa940b33e32b4a25cfb85421e
#
_cell.length_a   1.000
_cell.length_b   1.000
_cell.length_c   1.000
_cell.angle_alpha   90.00
_cell.angle_beta   90.00
_cell.angle_gamma   90.00
#
_symmetry.space_group_name_H-M   'P 1'
#
loop_
_entity.id
_entity.type
_entity.pdbx_description
1 polymer ?
#
loop_
_entity_poly.entity_id
_entity_poly.type
_entity_poly.pdbx_seq_one_letter_code
_entity_poly.pdbx_strand_id
1 'polypeptide(L)'
;MVPDQHSNTYLEPSSSLPLTCTRAGTCCHGKMVWINPWELTRLAEASGEGVAAFAERCCEYGGIRLRFDGPPGWKGLPACRLYAAERGCSVHAARPLSCRLYPLGRERQVKTVRYLHQGIRFPCLEGCADVRDLPALTVQDYLVGQDVTPGEAAQDAYLEVMQELAEAALILLIDGGLAGQGDHQVLPRWRGLGAAHPRGLVQAIAPDWLSALTLPGFACDSADPARFAAVHFAQLQERAQRLFASLREADALREASCTMMALALHLGRALGSSPDQLVHRWIITAKKHGARE
;
A
#
# COMPACT_ATOMS: atom_id res chain seq x y z
N MET A 1 -29.82 17.97 -14.73
CA MET A 1 -29.66 16.56 -14.36
C MET A 1 -28.20 16.22 -14.67
N VAL A 2 -27.30 16.27 -13.69
CA VAL A 2 -25.89 15.93 -13.86
C VAL A 2 -25.80 14.41 -13.80
N PRO A 3 -25.24 13.73 -14.81
CA PRO A 3 -25.11 12.27 -14.76
C PRO A 3 -24.20 11.88 -13.58
N ASP A 4 -24.64 10.91 -12.84
CA ASP A 4 -23.89 10.26 -11.77
C ASP A 4 -22.67 9.54 -12.39
N GLN A 5 -21.46 10.14 -12.23
CA GLN A 5 -20.25 9.81 -13.02
C GLN A 5 -19.22 9.05 -12.20
N HIS A 6 -19.61 8.03 -11.47
CA HIS A 6 -18.67 7.13 -10.79
C HIS A 6 -18.81 5.67 -11.25
N SER A 7 -19.06 5.42 -12.54
CA SER A 7 -18.90 4.08 -13.08
C SER A 7 -17.43 3.85 -13.43
N ASN A 8 -16.72 3.11 -12.58
CA ASN A 8 -15.44 2.54 -12.94
C ASN A 8 -15.62 1.71 -14.22
N THR A 9 -14.91 2.09 -15.29
CA THR A 9 -14.92 1.33 -16.53
C THR A 9 -13.74 0.38 -16.53
N TYR A 10 -14.03 -0.92 -16.59
CA TYR A 10 -12.98 -1.93 -16.80
C TYR A 10 -12.48 -1.85 -18.24
N LEU A 11 -11.17 -1.92 -18.39
CA LEU A 11 -10.52 -1.82 -19.67
C LEU A 11 -9.89 -3.16 -20.04
N GLU A 12 -10.05 -3.52 -21.30
CA GLU A 12 -9.33 -4.63 -21.92
C GLU A 12 -7.92 -4.18 -22.32
N PRO A 13 -6.95 -5.10 -22.41
CA PRO A 13 -5.60 -4.77 -22.84
C PRO A 13 -5.51 -4.05 -24.20
N SER A 14 -6.46 -4.35 -25.09
CA SER A 14 -6.59 -3.74 -26.41
C SER A 14 -7.33 -2.40 -26.44
N SER A 15 -7.92 -1.97 -25.32
CA SER A 15 -8.60 -0.67 -25.24
C SER A 15 -7.63 0.46 -25.51
N SER A 16 -7.99 1.40 -26.38
CA SER A 16 -7.13 2.53 -26.77
C SER A 16 -7.55 3.79 -26.03
N LEU A 17 -6.59 4.46 -25.40
CA LEU A 17 -6.77 5.69 -24.64
C LEU A 17 -5.61 6.66 -24.92
N PRO A 18 -5.80 7.97 -24.74
CA PRO A 18 -4.72 8.95 -24.82
C PRO A 18 -3.85 8.85 -23.54
N LEU A 19 -3.16 7.73 -23.39
CA LEU A 19 -2.37 7.39 -22.21
C LEU A 19 -0.89 7.67 -22.45
N THR A 20 -0.45 8.88 -22.15
CA THR A 20 0.97 9.22 -22.26
C THR A 20 1.38 10.10 -21.09
N CYS A 21 2.52 9.80 -20.49
CA CYS A 21 3.11 10.66 -19.47
C CYS A 21 3.96 11.75 -20.15
N THR A 22 3.43 12.96 -20.21
CA THR A 22 4.13 14.14 -20.74
C THR A 22 5.11 14.75 -19.73
N ARG A 23 5.18 14.23 -18.50
CA ARG A 23 5.93 14.80 -17.37
C ARG A 23 5.46 16.21 -16.95
N ALA A 24 4.30 16.66 -17.39
CA ALA A 24 3.73 17.97 -17.02
C ALA A 24 3.56 18.18 -15.50
N GLY A 25 3.64 17.11 -14.72
CA GLY A 25 3.63 17.18 -13.26
C GLY A 25 2.27 17.45 -12.62
N THR A 26 1.21 17.64 -13.39
CA THR A 26 -0.14 17.87 -12.83
C THR A 26 -0.59 16.75 -11.91
N CYS A 27 -0.21 15.51 -12.21
CA CYS A 27 -0.46 14.35 -11.36
C CYS A 27 0.40 14.32 -10.08
N CYS A 28 1.37 15.20 -9.92
CA CYS A 28 2.18 15.33 -8.72
C CYS A 28 1.58 16.29 -7.68
N HIS A 29 0.34 16.76 -7.87
CA HIS A 29 -0.32 17.72 -6.96
C HIS A 29 -1.60 17.14 -6.37
N GLY A 30 -1.81 17.33 -5.07
CA GLY A 30 -3.06 17.02 -4.37
C GLY A 30 -3.49 15.55 -4.35
N LYS A 31 -2.54 14.61 -4.45
CA LYS A 31 -2.84 13.17 -4.44
C LYS A 31 -2.48 12.48 -3.14
N MET A 32 -2.95 11.26 -3.01
CA MET A 32 -2.48 10.30 -2.03
C MET A 32 -1.73 9.19 -2.76
N VAL A 33 -0.45 9.01 -2.43
CA VAL A 33 0.38 7.95 -3.00
C VAL A 33 0.83 7.06 -1.84
N TRP A 34 0.22 5.90 -1.74
CA TRP A 34 0.62 4.84 -0.83
C TRP A 34 1.75 4.05 -1.46
N ILE A 35 2.68 3.60 -0.63
CA ILE A 35 3.87 2.86 -1.06
C ILE A 35 4.14 1.69 -0.12
N ASN A 36 4.54 0.57 -0.70
CA ASN A 36 4.98 -0.61 0.04
C ASN A 36 6.47 -0.51 0.41
N PRO A 37 7.02 -1.40 1.27
CA PRO A 37 8.42 -1.33 1.71
C PRO A 37 9.45 -1.47 0.59
N TRP A 38 9.15 -2.22 -0.46
CA TRP A 38 10.01 -2.32 -1.64
C TRP A 38 10.06 -1.00 -2.41
N GLU A 39 8.91 -0.37 -2.64
CA GLU A 39 8.84 0.94 -3.32
C GLU A 39 9.55 2.02 -2.51
N LEU A 40 9.41 2.00 -1.18
CA LEU A 40 10.14 2.91 -0.30
C LEU A 40 11.65 2.75 -0.48
N THR A 41 12.15 1.52 -0.51
CA THR A 41 13.58 1.22 -0.73
C THR A 41 14.04 1.73 -2.10
N ARG A 42 13.29 1.45 -3.16
CA ARG A 42 13.61 1.92 -4.53
C ARG A 42 13.64 3.44 -4.64
N LEU A 43 12.73 4.13 -3.96
CA LEU A 43 12.70 5.60 -3.93
C LEU A 43 13.92 6.18 -3.19
N ALA A 44 14.30 5.57 -2.06
CA ALA A 44 15.47 5.97 -1.30
C ALA A 44 16.76 5.78 -2.12
N GLU A 45 16.94 4.62 -2.75
CA GLU A 45 18.07 4.33 -3.65
C GLU A 45 18.16 5.37 -4.79
N ALA A 46 17.04 5.66 -5.46
CA ALA A 46 17.00 6.63 -6.54
C ALA A 46 17.26 8.08 -6.09
N SER A 47 17.07 8.36 -4.80
CA SER A 47 17.40 9.64 -4.17
C SER A 47 18.83 9.70 -3.63
N GLY A 48 19.57 8.59 -3.64
CA GLY A 48 20.91 8.48 -3.04
C GLY A 48 20.90 8.56 -1.52
N GLU A 49 19.80 8.18 -0.87
CA GLU A 49 19.59 8.30 0.57
C GLU A 49 19.40 6.92 1.21
N GLY A 50 19.70 6.83 2.52
CA GLY A 50 19.28 5.68 3.32
C GLY A 50 17.75 5.66 3.50
N VAL A 51 17.16 4.46 3.57
CA VAL A 51 15.70 4.26 3.60
C VAL A 51 15.04 5.03 4.76
N ALA A 52 15.65 5.01 5.95
CA ALA A 52 15.12 5.71 7.12
C ALA A 52 15.12 7.24 6.93
N ALA A 53 16.21 7.81 6.43
CA ALA A 53 16.33 9.24 6.17
C ALA A 53 15.34 9.71 5.09
N PHE A 54 15.20 8.91 4.03
CA PHE A 54 14.20 9.17 2.99
C PHE A 54 12.78 9.12 3.54
N ALA A 55 12.44 8.08 4.34
CA ALA A 55 11.12 7.93 4.94
C ALA A 55 10.77 9.12 5.85
N GLU A 56 11.70 9.55 6.70
CA GLU A 56 11.51 10.72 7.58
C GLU A 56 11.25 11.99 6.77
N ARG A 57 12.03 12.22 5.72
CA ARG A 57 11.95 13.42 4.89
C ARG A 57 10.74 13.42 3.95
N CYS A 58 10.43 12.30 3.31
CA CYS A 58 9.50 12.24 2.19
C CYS A 58 8.18 11.53 2.49
N CYS A 59 8.07 10.84 3.63
CA CYS A 59 6.90 10.02 3.91
C CYS A 59 6.17 10.41 5.19
N GLU A 60 4.97 9.90 5.32
CA GLU A 60 4.08 9.98 6.48
C GLU A 60 3.66 8.58 6.92
N TYR A 61 3.04 8.51 8.10
CA TYR A 61 2.44 7.28 8.64
C TYR A 61 3.42 6.10 8.66
N GLY A 62 4.63 6.34 9.22
CA GLY A 62 5.63 5.29 9.35
C GLY A 62 6.26 4.84 8.03
N GLY A 63 6.22 5.67 6.99
CA GLY A 63 6.90 5.37 5.73
C GLY A 63 5.99 4.92 4.59
N ILE A 64 4.69 4.73 4.84
CA ILE A 64 3.78 4.12 3.84
C ILE A 64 3.05 5.11 2.91
N ARG A 65 3.21 6.42 3.10
CA ARG A 65 2.58 7.45 2.25
C ARG A 65 3.57 8.56 1.91
N LEU A 66 3.66 8.94 0.65
CA LEU A 66 4.45 10.10 0.24
C LEU A 66 3.80 11.40 0.74
N ARG A 67 4.64 12.36 1.14
CA ARG A 67 4.20 13.72 1.54
C ARG A 67 3.82 14.54 0.32
N PHE A 68 2.71 15.26 0.45
CA PHE A 68 2.24 16.27 -0.49
C PHE A 68 2.18 17.60 0.27
N ASP A 69 3.32 18.14 0.58
CA ASP A 69 3.53 19.38 1.35
C ASP A 69 4.51 20.35 0.65
N GLY A 70 4.77 20.11 -0.63
CA GLY A 70 5.54 21.02 -1.48
C GLY A 70 4.75 22.27 -1.87
N PRO A 71 5.40 23.21 -2.57
CA PRO A 71 4.75 24.44 -3.01
C PRO A 71 3.46 24.17 -3.79
N PRO A 72 2.42 24.99 -3.61
CA PRO A 72 1.19 24.85 -4.36
C PRO A 72 1.44 25.06 -5.86
N GLY A 73 0.86 24.21 -6.69
CA GLY A 73 0.98 24.26 -8.14
C GLY A 73 -0.37 24.11 -8.83
N TRP A 74 -0.56 23.05 -9.60
CA TRP A 74 -1.79 22.84 -10.35
C TRP A 74 -3.05 22.96 -9.47
N LYS A 75 -3.96 23.86 -9.85
CA LYS A 75 -5.20 24.20 -9.11
C LYS A 75 -4.96 24.64 -7.64
N GLY A 76 -3.78 25.17 -7.33
CA GLY A 76 -3.43 25.57 -5.95
C GLY A 76 -3.19 24.40 -4.99
N LEU A 77 -3.13 23.17 -5.49
CA LEU A 77 -2.90 21.97 -4.67
C LEU A 77 -1.42 21.81 -4.30
N PRO A 78 -1.10 21.29 -3.12
CA PRO A 78 0.27 21.07 -2.72
C PRO A 78 0.94 20.01 -3.60
N ALA A 79 2.21 20.25 -3.94
CA ALA A 79 3.00 19.30 -4.71
C ALA A 79 3.49 18.13 -3.85
N CYS A 80 3.72 16.98 -4.50
CA CYS A 80 4.51 15.90 -3.94
C CYS A 80 5.90 16.44 -3.57
N ARG A 81 6.44 16.01 -2.42
CA ARG A 81 7.79 16.40 -1.96
C ARG A 81 8.90 16.09 -2.97
N LEU A 82 8.68 15.12 -3.85
CA LEU A 82 9.61 14.70 -4.90
C LEU A 82 9.40 15.43 -6.24
N TYR A 83 8.51 16.41 -6.27
CA TYR A 83 8.26 17.22 -7.47
C TYR A 83 9.26 18.39 -7.56
N ALA A 84 9.84 18.57 -8.74
CA ALA A 84 10.65 19.71 -9.09
C ALA A 84 10.03 20.43 -10.32
N ALA A 85 9.78 21.72 -10.19
CA ALA A 85 9.01 22.49 -11.20
C ALA A 85 9.57 22.36 -12.62
N GLU A 86 10.90 22.34 -12.78
CA GLU A 86 11.57 22.31 -14.08
C GLU A 86 11.75 20.89 -14.67
N ARG A 87 11.63 19.85 -13.85
CA ARG A 87 11.95 18.47 -14.23
C ARG A 87 10.83 17.48 -13.99
N GLY A 88 9.75 17.90 -13.34
CA GLY A 88 8.68 17.01 -12.91
C GLY A 88 9.10 16.15 -11.71
N CYS A 89 8.81 14.86 -11.72
CA CYS A 89 9.21 13.94 -10.67
C CYS A 89 10.73 13.74 -10.64
N SER A 90 11.41 14.09 -9.53
CA SER A 90 12.87 13.95 -9.36
C SER A 90 13.35 12.50 -9.38
N VAL A 91 12.47 11.55 -9.04
CA VAL A 91 12.71 10.10 -9.01
C VAL A 91 11.88 9.38 -10.07
N HIS A 92 11.71 9.97 -11.24
CA HIS A 92 10.79 9.49 -12.27
C HIS A 92 11.00 8.01 -12.65
N ALA A 93 12.24 7.53 -12.71
CA ALA A 93 12.57 6.14 -13.02
C ALA A 93 12.15 5.16 -11.90
N ALA A 94 12.10 5.62 -10.65
CA ALA A 94 11.72 4.82 -9.49
C ALA A 94 10.31 5.13 -8.96
N ARG A 95 9.43 5.71 -9.80
CA ARG A 95 8.06 6.03 -9.38
C ARG A 95 7.34 4.81 -8.83
N PRO A 96 6.54 4.96 -7.76
CA PRO A 96 5.67 3.91 -7.26
C PRO A 96 4.68 3.41 -8.32
N LEU A 97 4.18 2.20 -8.16
CA LEU A 97 3.22 1.58 -9.06
C LEU A 97 1.99 2.47 -9.31
N SER A 98 1.44 3.07 -8.27
CA SER A 98 0.29 3.98 -8.39
C SER A 98 0.58 5.21 -9.25
N CYS A 99 1.83 5.69 -9.27
CA CYS A 99 2.26 6.79 -10.16
C CYS A 99 2.52 6.32 -11.59
N ARG A 100 2.97 5.08 -11.78
CA ARG A 100 3.20 4.46 -13.10
C ARG A 100 1.89 4.11 -13.78
N LEU A 101 0.95 3.54 -13.03
CA LEU A 101 -0.37 3.18 -13.53
C LEU A 101 -1.22 4.40 -13.88
N TYR A 102 -1.05 5.51 -13.15
CA TYR A 102 -1.91 6.67 -13.36
C TYR A 102 -1.96 7.11 -14.82
N PRO A 103 -3.14 7.24 -15.45
CA PRO A 103 -4.47 7.41 -14.86
C PRO A 103 -5.28 6.11 -14.62
N LEU A 104 -4.66 4.97 -14.72
CA LEU A 104 -5.33 3.70 -14.48
C LEU A 104 -5.29 3.32 -12.99
N GLY A 105 -6.34 2.61 -12.54
CA GLY A 105 -6.33 1.84 -11.30
C GLY A 105 -6.10 0.36 -11.62
N ARG A 106 -5.53 -0.38 -10.66
CA ARG A 106 -5.36 -1.84 -10.73
C ARG A 106 -6.21 -2.51 -9.67
N GLU A 107 -7.02 -3.46 -10.08
CA GLU A 107 -7.76 -4.33 -9.19
C GLU A 107 -7.29 -5.78 -9.37
N ARG A 108 -6.83 -6.40 -8.28
CA ARG A 108 -6.49 -7.81 -8.26
C ARG A 108 -7.64 -8.59 -7.62
N GLN A 109 -8.19 -9.53 -8.35
CA GLN A 109 -9.05 -10.59 -7.85
C GLN A 109 -8.24 -11.90 -7.79
N VAL A 110 -8.76 -12.93 -7.11
CA VAL A 110 -8.01 -14.16 -6.81
C VAL A 110 -7.20 -14.75 -7.99
N LYS A 111 -7.70 -14.64 -9.22
CA LYS A 111 -7.04 -15.18 -10.42
C LYS A 111 -6.92 -14.20 -11.58
N THR A 112 -7.41 -12.98 -11.43
CA THR A 112 -7.45 -12.00 -12.53
C THR A 112 -6.99 -10.64 -12.05
N VAL A 113 -6.29 -9.94 -12.93
CA VAL A 113 -5.96 -8.53 -12.79
C VAL A 113 -6.81 -7.76 -13.78
N ARG A 114 -7.43 -6.68 -13.34
CA ARG A 114 -8.19 -5.76 -14.18
C ARG A 114 -7.65 -4.36 -14.02
N TYR A 115 -7.71 -3.60 -15.09
CA TYR A 115 -7.38 -2.18 -15.06
C TYR A 115 -8.65 -1.36 -15.17
N LEU A 116 -8.68 -0.27 -14.42
CA LEU A 116 -9.85 0.58 -14.27
C LEU A 116 -9.51 1.98 -14.74
N HIS A 117 -10.38 2.56 -15.52
CA HIS A 117 -10.37 3.97 -15.84
C HIS A 117 -11.45 4.69 -15.01
N GLN A 118 -11.04 5.64 -14.20
CA GLN A 118 -11.96 6.37 -13.32
C GLN A 118 -12.63 7.57 -14.00
N GLY A 119 -12.80 7.54 -15.33
CA GLY A 119 -13.47 8.58 -16.09
C GLY A 119 -12.60 9.80 -16.44
N ILE A 120 -13.22 10.85 -16.99
CA ILE A 120 -12.62 11.99 -17.68
C ILE A 120 -11.78 12.93 -16.76
N ARG A 121 -11.71 12.69 -15.45
CA ARG A 121 -11.13 13.63 -14.49
C ARG A 121 -9.66 13.36 -14.17
N PHE A 122 -8.83 13.20 -15.19
CA PHE A 122 -7.40 13.11 -14.93
C PHE A 122 -6.76 14.48 -14.97
N PRO A 123 -6.09 14.91 -13.89
CA PRO A 123 -5.44 16.20 -13.84
C PRO A 123 -4.47 16.44 -14.99
N CYS A 124 -3.75 15.40 -15.43
CA CYS A 124 -2.86 15.53 -16.57
C CYS A 124 -3.58 15.73 -17.91
N LEU A 125 -4.85 15.32 -18.01
CA LEU A 125 -5.66 15.58 -19.20
C LEU A 125 -6.30 16.97 -19.16
N GLU A 126 -6.65 17.49 -17.99
CA GLU A 126 -7.25 18.82 -17.87
C GLU A 126 -6.23 19.97 -17.95
N GLY A 127 -4.99 19.72 -17.53
CA GLY A 127 -3.95 20.75 -17.42
C GLY A 127 -2.94 20.79 -18.57
N CYS A 128 -2.98 19.80 -19.50
CA CYS A 128 -2.07 19.71 -20.62
C CYS A 128 -2.74 20.25 -21.87
N ALA A 129 -2.26 21.37 -22.42
CA ALA A 129 -2.73 21.88 -23.71
C ALA A 129 -2.56 20.85 -24.84
N ASP A 130 -1.53 20.01 -24.71
CA ASP A 130 -1.11 19.02 -25.70
C ASP A 130 -1.87 17.68 -25.61
N VAL A 131 -2.82 17.53 -24.68
CA VAL A 131 -3.58 16.26 -24.50
C VAL A 131 -4.34 15.85 -25.76
N ARG A 132 -4.77 16.82 -26.57
CA ARG A 132 -5.51 16.55 -27.82
C ARG A 132 -4.65 15.90 -28.88
N ASP A 133 -3.33 16.08 -28.79
CA ASP A 133 -2.35 15.60 -29.78
C ASP A 133 -1.57 14.38 -29.28
N LEU A 134 -1.91 13.88 -28.09
CA LEU A 134 -1.25 12.68 -27.56
C LEU A 134 -1.67 11.44 -28.37
N PRO A 135 -0.71 10.59 -28.75
CA PRO A 135 -1.03 9.35 -29.43
C PRO A 135 -1.89 8.47 -28.53
N ALA A 136 -2.94 7.89 -29.09
CA ALA A 136 -3.69 6.85 -28.41
C ALA A 136 -2.81 5.60 -28.34
N LEU A 137 -2.59 5.10 -27.12
CA LEU A 137 -1.93 3.83 -26.85
C LEU A 137 -2.95 2.80 -26.43
N THR A 138 -2.70 1.54 -26.72
CA THR A 138 -3.44 0.47 -26.05
C THR A 138 -3.07 0.45 -24.56
N VAL A 139 -3.96 -0.08 -23.73
CA VAL A 139 -3.64 -0.29 -22.30
C VAL A 139 -2.37 -1.11 -22.15
N GLN A 140 -2.21 -2.18 -22.95
CA GLN A 140 -1.02 -3.03 -22.95
C GLN A 140 0.25 -2.24 -23.25
N ASP A 141 0.25 -1.44 -24.32
CA ASP A 141 1.43 -0.65 -24.72
C ASP A 141 1.77 0.41 -23.66
N TYR A 142 0.74 1.01 -23.07
CA TYR A 142 0.93 1.96 -21.98
C TYR A 142 1.60 1.31 -20.78
N LEU A 143 1.10 0.16 -20.32
CA LEU A 143 1.66 -0.56 -19.17
C LEU A 143 3.12 -0.96 -19.39
N VAL A 144 3.44 -1.46 -20.58
CA VAL A 144 4.82 -1.79 -20.99
C VAL A 144 5.69 -0.53 -20.98
N GLY A 145 5.22 0.57 -21.57
CA GLY A 145 5.94 1.84 -21.60
C GLY A 145 6.14 2.49 -20.23
N GLN A 146 5.29 2.17 -19.25
CA GLN A 146 5.43 2.63 -17.88
C GLN A 146 6.27 1.68 -17.00
N ASP A 147 6.69 0.53 -17.52
CA ASP A 147 7.47 -0.48 -16.77
C ASP A 147 6.80 -0.85 -15.44
N VAL A 148 5.52 -1.25 -15.48
CA VAL A 148 4.72 -1.52 -14.28
C VAL A 148 5.04 -2.86 -13.62
N THR A 149 5.58 -3.82 -14.38
CA THR A 149 5.77 -5.22 -13.98
C THR A 149 6.50 -5.40 -12.64
N PRO A 150 7.64 -4.73 -12.37
CA PRO A 150 8.30 -4.88 -11.06
C PRO A 150 7.44 -4.37 -9.89
N GLY A 151 6.73 -3.25 -10.09
CA GLY A 151 5.83 -2.70 -9.08
C GLY A 151 4.63 -3.60 -8.81
N GLU A 152 4.07 -4.22 -9.85
CA GLU A 152 2.98 -5.20 -9.72
C GLU A 152 3.44 -6.45 -8.98
N ALA A 153 4.63 -6.98 -9.30
CA ALA A 153 5.21 -8.12 -8.61
C ALA A 153 5.45 -7.81 -7.11
N ALA A 154 5.96 -6.62 -6.79
CA ALA A 154 6.12 -6.17 -5.39
C ALA A 154 4.77 -6.09 -4.67
N GLN A 155 3.78 -5.46 -5.30
CA GLN A 155 2.45 -5.32 -4.70
C GLN A 155 1.82 -6.68 -4.44
N ASP A 156 1.92 -7.61 -5.39
CA ASP A 156 1.36 -8.96 -5.26
C ASP A 156 2.04 -9.76 -4.15
N ALA A 157 3.37 -9.71 -4.07
CA ALA A 157 4.11 -10.37 -3.00
C ALA A 157 3.78 -9.79 -1.61
N TYR A 158 3.66 -8.47 -1.49
CA TYR A 158 3.26 -7.85 -0.22
C TYR A 158 1.79 -8.06 0.15
N LEU A 159 0.90 -8.32 -0.80
CA LEU A 159 -0.45 -8.79 -0.47
C LEU A 159 -0.43 -10.16 0.23
N GLU A 160 0.48 -11.05 -0.17
CA GLU A 160 0.69 -12.34 0.49
C GLU A 160 1.27 -12.13 1.89
N VAL A 161 2.30 -11.27 2.06
CA VAL A 161 2.84 -10.92 3.38
C VAL A 161 1.75 -10.37 4.31
N MET A 162 0.91 -9.48 3.82
CA MET A 162 -0.23 -8.93 4.58
C MET A 162 -1.18 -10.04 5.04
N GLN A 163 -1.47 -10.99 4.17
CA GLN A 163 -2.32 -12.15 4.46
C GLN A 163 -1.72 -13.00 5.58
N GLU A 164 -0.45 -13.35 5.47
CA GLU A 164 0.28 -14.13 6.47
C GLU A 164 0.33 -13.46 7.85
N LEU A 165 0.51 -12.14 7.89
CA LEU A 165 0.45 -11.38 9.14
C LEU A 165 -0.94 -11.44 9.79
N ALA A 166 -2.00 -11.36 9.01
CA ALA A 166 -3.37 -11.47 9.50
C ALA A 166 -3.69 -12.92 9.93
N GLU A 167 -3.16 -13.93 9.24
CA GLU A 167 -3.27 -15.34 9.65
C GLU A 167 -2.54 -15.60 10.97
N ALA A 168 -1.36 -15.00 11.17
CA ALA A 168 -0.66 -15.07 12.44
C ALA A 168 -1.50 -14.47 13.60
N ALA A 169 -2.23 -13.37 13.35
CA ALA A 169 -3.18 -12.83 14.34
C ALA A 169 -4.32 -13.80 14.66
N LEU A 170 -4.85 -14.53 13.66
CA LEU A 170 -5.86 -15.56 13.84
C LEU A 170 -5.31 -16.77 14.62
N ILE A 171 -4.12 -17.25 14.29
CA ILE A 171 -3.47 -18.37 15.00
C ILE A 171 -3.32 -18.04 16.48
N LEU A 172 -2.85 -16.84 16.81
CA LEU A 172 -2.71 -16.39 18.20
C LEU A 172 -4.07 -16.34 18.93
N LEU A 173 -5.14 -15.98 18.24
CA LEU A 173 -6.49 -15.95 18.81
C LEU A 173 -7.10 -17.35 19.00
N ILE A 174 -6.93 -18.23 18.02
CA ILE A 174 -7.60 -19.53 17.95
C ILE A 174 -6.75 -20.60 18.65
N ASP A 175 -5.54 -20.84 18.17
CA ASP A 175 -4.64 -21.90 18.68
C ASP A 175 -4.02 -21.51 20.02
N GLY A 176 -3.92 -20.20 20.33
CA GLY A 176 -3.61 -19.69 21.65
C GLY A 176 -4.69 -19.96 22.70
N GLY A 177 -5.86 -20.46 22.26
CA GLY A 177 -6.96 -20.89 23.13
C GLY A 177 -7.93 -19.77 23.56
N LEU A 178 -7.68 -18.51 23.17
CA LEU A 178 -8.54 -17.37 23.55
C LEU A 178 -9.98 -17.55 23.04
N ALA A 179 -10.14 -17.95 21.77
CA ALA A 179 -11.46 -18.20 21.19
C ALA A 179 -12.23 -19.29 21.93
N GLY A 180 -11.56 -20.41 22.27
CA GLY A 180 -12.15 -21.52 23.03
C GLY A 180 -12.53 -21.16 24.48
N GLN A 181 -11.82 -20.21 25.07
CA GLN A 181 -12.13 -19.66 26.41
C GLN A 181 -13.21 -18.58 26.38
N GLY A 182 -13.77 -18.25 25.21
CA GLY A 182 -14.85 -17.27 25.09
C GLY A 182 -14.36 -15.81 25.13
N ASP A 183 -13.13 -15.56 24.70
CA ASP A 183 -12.61 -14.19 24.60
C ASP A 183 -13.51 -13.32 23.74
N HIS A 184 -13.85 -12.16 24.25
CA HIS A 184 -14.69 -11.15 23.58
C HIS A 184 -13.99 -9.78 23.47
N GLN A 185 -12.68 -9.71 23.70
CA GLN A 185 -11.92 -8.46 23.70
C GLN A 185 -11.13 -8.27 22.38
N VAL A 186 -10.66 -9.35 21.77
CA VAL A 186 -9.79 -9.26 20.57
C VAL A 186 -10.54 -8.71 19.35
N LEU A 187 -11.71 -9.25 19.03
CA LEU A 187 -12.43 -8.82 17.82
C LEU A 187 -12.88 -7.35 17.84
N PRO A 188 -13.40 -6.80 18.95
CA PRO A 188 -13.65 -5.36 19.05
C PRO A 188 -12.39 -4.51 18.87
N ARG A 189 -11.23 -4.95 19.39
CA ARG A 189 -9.95 -4.25 19.20
C ARG A 189 -9.52 -4.28 17.74
N TRP A 190 -9.64 -5.43 17.06
CA TRP A 190 -9.37 -5.51 15.62
C TRP A 190 -10.25 -4.56 14.81
N ARG A 191 -11.56 -4.50 15.13
CA ARG A 191 -12.48 -3.55 14.50
C ARG A 191 -12.04 -2.10 14.71
N GLY A 192 -11.65 -1.75 15.94
CA GLY A 192 -11.10 -0.44 16.28
C GLY A 192 -9.85 -0.10 15.44
N LEU A 193 -8.94 -1.06 15.26
CA LEU A 193 -7.76 -0.89 14.41
C LEU A 193 -8.12 -0.64 12.94
N GLY A 194 -9.11 -1.38 12.40
CA GLY A 194 -9.58 -1.20 11.02
C GLY A 194 -10.21 0.16 10.76
N ALA A 195 -10.98 0.66 11.72
CA ALA A 195 -11.63 1.97 11.66
C ALA A 195 -10.67 3.15 11.96
N ALA A 196 -9.46 2.88 12.47
CA ALA A 196 -8.55 3.92 12.91
C ALA A 196 -8.05 4.79 11.75
N HIS A 197 -7.92 6.09 12.02
CA HIS A 197 -7.17 6.98 11.13
C HIS A 197 -5.71 6.48 10.99
N PRO A 198 -5.01 6.71 9.86
CA PRO A 198 -3.64 6.23 9.68
C PRO A 198 -2.68 6.54 10.84
N ARG A 199 -2.77 7.73 11.45
CA ARG A 199 -1.96 8.09 12.64
C ARG A 199 -2.28 7.22 13.85
N GLY A 200 -3.56 6.94 14.07
CA GLY A 200 -3.99 6.08 15.19
C GLY A 200 -3.51 4.64 15.02
N LEU A 201 -3.54 4.13 13.78
CA LEU A 201 -3.01 2.80 13.48
C LEU A 201 -1.49 2.73 13.72
N VAL A 202 -0.73 3.74 13.30
CA VAL A 202 0.73 3.83 13.59
C VAL A 202 0.99 3.87 15.10
N GLN A 203 0.19 4.61 15.88
CA GLN A 203 0.33 4.70 17.32
C GLN A 203 -0.01 3.38 18.05
N ALA A 204 -0.82 2.54 17.44
CA ALA A 204 -1.17 1.22 17.97
C ALA A 204 -0.08 0.16 17.70
N ILE A 205 0.91 0.45 16.87
CA ILE A 205 2.03 -0.43 16.56
C ILE A 205 3.25 0.02 17.34
N ALA A 206 3.89 -0.90 18.07
CA ALA A 206 5.14 -0.59 18.75
C ALA A 206 6.21 -0.13 17.75
N PRO A 207 7.05 0.89 18.09
CA PRO A 207 7.99 1.51 17.14
C PRO A 207 8.96 0.52 16.48
N ASP A 208 9.38 -0.48 17.20
CA ASP A 208 10.28 -1.53 16.74
C ASP A 208 9.61 -2.50 15.74
N TRP A 209 8.30 -2.76 15.89
CA TRP A 209 7.50 -3.50 14.92
C TRP A 209 7.19 -2.66 13.69
N LEU A 210 6.87 -1.38 13.87
CA LEU A 210 6.64 -0.47 12.76
C LEU A 210 7.91 -0.34 11.91
N SER A 211 9.05 -0.15 12.56
CA SER A 211 10.35 -0.08 11.89
C SER A 211 10.67 -1.38 11.15
N ALA A 212 10.45 -2.54 11.77
CA ALA A 212 10.67 -3.83 11.12
C ALA A 212 9.78 -4.02 9.88
N LEU A 213 8.54 -3.52 9.91
CA LEU A 213 7.61 -3.65 8.78
C LEU A 213 7.90 -2.68 7.64
N THR A 214 8.31 -1.44 7.93
CA THR A 214 8.38 -0.37 6.92
C THR A 214 9.79 -0.05 6.47
N LEU A 215 10.79 -0.31 7.29
CA LEU A 215 12.20 0.03 7.04
C LEU A 215 13.05 -1.25 7.04
N PRO A 216 12.92 -2.11 6.02
CA PRO A 216 13.67 -3.36 5.98
C PRO A 216 15.17 -3.09 6.04
N GLY A 217 15.81 -3.54 7.13
CA GLY A 217 17.22 -3.30 7.44
C GLY A 217 18.18 -4.37 6.88
N PHE A 218 17.82 -5.04 5.80
CA PHE A 218 18.62 -6.10 5.20
C PHE A 218 19.22 -5.70 3.85
N ALA A 219 20.41 -6.22 3.57
CA ALA A 219 21.00 -6.10 2.26
C ALA A 219 20.36 -7.15 1.34
N CYS A 220 19.41 -6.75 0.52
CA CYS A 220 18.84 -7.57 -0.54
C CYS A 220 18.84 -6.74 -1.82
N ASP A 221 19.11 -7.42 -2.93
CA ASP A 221 18.96 -6.80 -4.24
C ASP A 221 17.51 -6.38 -4.47
N SER A 222 17.27 -5.09 -4.58
CA SER A 222 15.95 -4.54 -4.85
C SER A 222 15.50 -4.75 -6.31
N ALA A 223 16.34 -5.35 -7.17
CA ALA A 223 15.98 -5.67 -8.54
C ALA A 223 14.94 -6.81 -8.64
N ASP A 224 14.88 -7.70 -7.64
CA ASP A 224 13.88 -8.78 -7.56
C ASP A 224 12.85 -8.48 -6.45
N PRO A 225 11.69 -7.91 -6.79
CA PRO A 225 10.68 -7.53 -5.82
C PRO A 225 10.05 -8.70 -5.06
N ALA A 226 9.90 -9.86 -5.71
CA ALA A 226 9.33 -11.04 -5.06
C ALA A 226 10.29 -11.63 -4.02
N ARG A 227 11.57 -11.76 -4.38
CA ARG A 227 12.62 -12.18 -3.46
C ARG A 227 12.79 -11.19 -2.30
N PHE A 228 12.74 -9.89 -2.60
CA PHE A 228 12.81 -8.85 -1.57
C PHE A 228 11.69 -9.02 -0.53
N ALA A 229 10.44 -9.17 -0.98
CA ALA A 229 9.30 -9.38 -0.09
C ALA A 229 9.41 -10.69 0.71
N ALA A 230 9.90 -11.77 0.09
CA ALA A 230 10.10 -13.07 0.75
C ALA A 230 11.15 -12.99 1.87
N VAL A 231 12.30 -12.33 1.63
CA VAL A 231 13.34 -12.11 2.65
C VAL A 231 12.79 -11.24 3.78
N HIS A 232 12.06 -10.19 3.44
CA HIS A 232 11.43 -9.32 4.43
C HIS A 232 10.43 -10.09 5.31
N PHE A 233 9.57 -10.89 4.70
CA PHE A 233 8.61 -11.72 5.43
C PHE A 233 9.30 -12.72 6.36
N ALA A 234 10.36 -13.39 5.91
CA ALA A 234 11.11 -14.31 6.75
C ALA A 234 11.65 -13.64 8.03
N GLN A 235 12.11 -12.39 7.95
CA GLN A 235 12.54 -11.63 9.13
C GLN A 235 11.40 -11.28 10.08
N LEU A 236 10.24 -10.88 9.53
CA LEU A 236 9.04 -10.61 10.34
C LEU A 236 8.56 -11.89 11.04
N GLN A 237 8.58 -13.01 10.33
CA GLN A 237 8.21 -14.33 10.86
C GLN A 237 9.16 -14.79 11.97
N GLU A 238 10.47 -14.72 11.76
CA GLU A 238 11.47 -15.05 12.78
C GLU A 238 11.29 -14.18 14.03
N ARG A 239 11.05 -12.89 13.86
CA ARG A 239 10.76 -11.98 14.95
C ARG A 239 9.49 -12.39 15.70
N ALA A 240 8.41 -12.69 15.00
CA ALA A 240 7.14 -13.13 15.60
C ALA A 240 7.32 -14.44 16.38
N GLN A 241 8.02 -15.41 15.82
CA GLN A 241 8.32 -16.68 16.50
C GLN A 241 9.10 -16.44 17.78
N ARG A 242 10.17 -15.65 17.73
CA ARG A 242 10.99 -15.35 18.91
C ARG A 242 10.21 -14.67 20.05
N LEU A 243 9.28 -13.78 19.71
CA LEU A 243 8.53 -13.01 20.70
C LEU A 243 7.25 -13.70 21.19
N PHE A 244 6.61 -14.50 20.34
CA PHE A 244 5.25 -14.99 20.59
C PHE A 244 5.14 -16.51 20.81
N ALA A 245 6.11 -17.31 20.40
CA ALA A 245 6.02 -18.77 20.47
C ALA A 245 5.84 -19.33 21.89
N SER A 246 6.36 -18.63 22.90
CA SER A 246 6.28 -19.05 24.31
C SER A 246 5.13 -18.41 25.09
N LEU A 247 4.33 -17.54 24.47
CA LEU A 247 3.22 -16.89 25.17
C LEU A 247 2.15 -17.90 25.59
N ARG A 248 1.67 -17.73 26.83
CA ARG A 248 0.57 -18.56 27.39
C ARG A 248 -0.47 -17.70 28.10
N GLU A 249 -0.05 -16.55 28.61
CA GLU A 249 -0.93 -15.63 29.33
C GLU A 249 -1.91 -14.96 28.37
N ALA A 250 -3.19 -14.92 28.75
CA ALA A 250 -4.28 -14.43 27.90
C ALA A 250 -4.07 -12.99 27.43
N ASP A 251 -3.61 -12.10 28.33
CA ASP A 251 -3.37 -10.70 27.96
C ASP A 251 -2.21 -10.56 26.97
N ALA A 252 -1.13 -11.33 27.15
CA ALA A 252 -0.02 -11.34 26.22
C ALA A 252 -0.41 -11.87 24.83
N LEU A 253 -1.24 -12.89 24.77
CA LEU A 253 -1.78 -13.44 23.51
C LEU A 253 -2.71 -12.43 22.82
N ARG A 254 -3.56 -11.69 23.57
CA ARG A 254 -4.40 -10.61 23.03
C ARG A 254 -3.55 -9.51 22.40
N GLU A 255 -2.52 -9.05 23.11
CA GLU A 255 -1.62 -8.01 22.61
C GLU A 255 -0.87 -8.48 21.36
N ALA A 256 -0.35 -9.70 21.35
CA ALA A 256 0.33 -10.27 20.20
C ALA A 256 -0.61 -10.38 18.98
N SER A 257 -1.82 -10.89 19.18
CA SER A 257 -2.84 -10.99 18.13
C SER A 257 -3.23 -9.61 17.57
N CYS A 258 -3.43 -8.61 18.43
CA CYS A 258 -3.72 -7.25 18.00
C CYS A 258 -2.53 -6.61 17.28
N THR A 259 -1.30 -6.89 17.72
CA THR A 259 -0.08 -6.40 17.05
C THR A 259 0.02 -6.95 15.62
N MET A 260 -0.14 -8.26 15.43
CA MET A 260 -0.08 -8.87 14.09
C MET A 260 -1.19 -8.34 13.19
N MET A 261 -2.41 -8.17 13.69
CA MET A 261 -3.50 -7.56 12.93
C MET A 261 -3.21 -6.11 12.58
N ALA A 262 -2.67 -5.31 13.49
CA ALA A 262 -2.30 -3.92 13.22
C ALA A 262 -1.24 -3.82 12.11
N LEU A 263 -0.24 -4.70 12.10
CA LEU A 263 0.76 -4.79 11.04
C LEU A 263 0.14 -5.15 9.69
N ALA A 264 -0.75 -6.15 9.66
CA ALA A 264 -1.47 -6.55 8.46
C ALA A 264 -2.31 -5.39 7.90
N LEU A 265 -3.04 -4.67 8.74
CA LEU A 265 -3.87 -3.53 8.33
C LEU A 265 -3.04 -2.33 7.86
N HIS A 266 -1.89 -2.10 8.50
CA HIS A 266 -0.97 -1.04 8.10
C HIS A 266 -0.36 -1.33 6.73
N LEU A 267 0.10 -2.56 6.51
CA LEU A 267 0.60 -3.00 5.21
C LEU A 267 -0.52 -3.01 4.15
N GLY A 268 -1.73 -3.46 4.50
CA GLY A 268 -2.89 -3.39 3.62
C GLY A 268 -3.18 -1.96 3.12
N ARG A 269 -3.03 -0.98 3.99
CA ARG A 269 -3.15 0.44 3.62
C ARG A 269 -2.04 0.88 2.67
N ALA A 270 -0.81 0.46 2.92
CA ALA A 270 0.33 0.70 2.02
C ALA A 270 0.07 0.17 0.60
N LEU A 271 -0.68 -0.92 0.50
CA LEU A 271 -1.09 -1.56 -0.76
C LEU A 271 -2.38 -0.98 -1.36
N GLY A 272 -2.91 0.10 -0.78
CA GLY A 272 -4.13 0.76 -1.27
C GLY A 272 -5.44 0.09 -0.88
N SER A 273 -5.40 -0.91 0.00
CA SER A 273 -6.60 -1.59 0.51
C SER A 273 -7.26 -0.79 1.64
N SER A 274 -8.58 -0.96 1.82
CA SER A 274 -9.32 -0.39 2.97
C SER A 274 -9.13 -1.27 4.21
N PRO A 275 -8.49 -0.78 5.29
CA PRO A 275 -8.32 -1.55 6.52
C PRO A 275 -9.65 -2.00 7.15
N ASP A 276 -10.68 -1.18 7.08
CA ASP A 276 -12.01 -1.51 7.60
C ASP A 276 -12.62 -2.72 6.87
N GLN A 277 -12.54 -2.74 5.53
CA GLN A 277 -13.00 -3.89 4.75
C GLN A 277 -12.15 -5.14 4.97
N LEU A 278 -10.83 -4.97 5.13
CA LEU A 278 -9.93 -6.08 5.42
C LEU A 278 -10.27 -6.71 6.77
N VAL A 279 -10.33 -5.93 7.84
CA VAL A 279 -10.59 -6.44 9.19
C VAL A 279 -11.97 -7.07 9.30
N HIS A 280 -12.97 -6.53 8.61
CA HIS A 280 -14.31 -7.12 8.58
C HIS A 280 -14.28 -8.57 8.07
N ARG A 281 -13.56 -8.84 6.98
CA ARG A 281 -13.38 -10.20 6.45
C ARG A 281 -12.67 -11.12 7.45
N TRP A 282 -11.64 -10.63 8.15
CA TRP A 282 -10.89 -11.40 9.12
C TRP A 282 -11.71 -11.70 10.38
N ILE A 283 -12.55 -10.75 10.83
CA ILE A 283 -13.51 -10.98 11.93
C ILE A 283 -14.52 -12.07 11.55
N ILE A 284 -15.05 -12.04 10.32
CA ILE A 284 -15.96 -13.11 9.83
C ILE A 284 -15.25 -14.47 9.86
N THR A 285 -13.99 -14.52 9.42
CA THR A 285 -13.19 -15.76 9.48
C THR A 285 -12.99 -16.22 10.92
N ALA A 286 -12.57 -15.35 11.83
CA ALA A 286 -12.38 -15.67 13.24
C ALA A 286 -13.66 -16.22 13.89
N LYS A 287 -14.81 -15.62 13.59
CA LYS A 287 -16.14 -16.11 14.10
C LYS A 287 -16.48 -17.51 13.60
N LYS A 288 -16.11 -17.87 12.37
CA LYS A 288 -16.29 -19.25 11.86
C LYS A 288 -15.48 -20.27 12.65
N HIS A 289 -14.40 -19.84 13.31
CA HIS A 289 -13.55 -20.65 14.16
C HIS A 289 -13.86 -20.47 15.66
N GLY A 290 -15.03 -19.94 16.02
CA GLY A 290 -15.51 -19.89 17.40
C GLY A 290 -15.18 -18.63 18.17
N ALA A 291 -14.49 -17.65 17.59
CA ALA A 291 -14.24 -16.38 18.26
C ALA A 291 -15.53 -15.57 18.43
N ARG A 292 -15.62 -14.81 19.52
CA ARG A 292 -16.82 -14.04 19.91
C ARG A 292 -16.50 -12.54 19.96
N GLU A 293 -17.55 -11.74 19.79
CA GLU A 293 -17.55 -10.29 20.06
C GLU A 293 -18.26 -9.98 21.33
#